data_c54549d589d2dc1313203e8814e23b1c
#
_entry.id   c54549d589d2dc1313203e8814e23b1c
#
_cell.length_a   1.000
_cell.length_b   1.000
_cell.length_c   1.000
_cell.angle_alpha   90.00
_cell.angle_beta   90.00
_cell.angle_gamma   90.00
#
_symmetry.space_group_name_H-M   'P 1'
#
loop_
_entity.id
_entity.type
_entity.pdbx_description
1 polymer ?
#
loop_
_entity_poly.entity_id
_entity_poly.type
_entity_poly.pdbx_seq_one_letter_code
_entity_poly.pdbx_strand_id
1 'polypeptide(L)'
;MEQYIFSPTACESGVEEELAAALEKRTEVISRASFPNMWKKTDALNRYAARGRTQNGLFRKILSWILILAGLFLAIPGMMEPEELRTPLVLGIFFVLLGLLSLLGRRLVRKDASFRRAAAKLLKTTSGLDAVSVQVVFNDEGMSIITQDDACSVPYADMEMLVETPRLYLLTHDGQATVLQKKDLTGEAEGFSAFLTARALSVYRTEEK
;
A
#
# COMPACT_ATOMS: atom_id res chain seq x y z
N MET A 1 -16.20 -16.13 -28.39
CA MET A 1 -16.30 -15.11 -27.34
C MET A 1 -15.56 -15.66 -26.14
N GLU A 2 -14.50 -14.99 -25.75
CA GLU A 2 -13.79 -15.36 -24.51
C GLU A 2 -14.59 -14.82 -23.33
N GLN A 3 -14.88 -15.69 -22.35
CA GLN A 3 -15.62 -15.36 -21.15
C GLN A 3 -14.88 -15.88 -19.94
N TYR A 4 -14.70 -15.04 -18.94
CA TYR A 4 -14.08 -15.40 -17.68
C TYR A 4 -15.11 -15.31 -16.56
N ILE A 5 -15.28 -16.39 -15.82
CA ILE A 5 -16.27 -16.52 -14.75
C ILE A 5 -15.56 -16.73 -13.43
N PHE A 6 -15.82 -15.86 -12.48
CA PHE A 6 -15.41 -16.01 -11.09
C PHE A 6 -16.59 -16.42 -10.23
N SER A 7 -16.41 -17.46 -9.44
CA SER A 7 -17.37 -17.88 -8.42
C SER A 7 -16.76 -17.63 -7.05
N PRO A 8 -16.97 -16.42 -6.46
CA PRO A 8 -16.30 -16.01 -5.24
C PRO A 8 -16.53 -17.02 -4.11
N THR A 9 -15.44 -17.42 -3.47
CA THR A 9 -15.42 -18.28 -2.29
C THR A 9 -14.80 -17.57 -1.09
N ALA A 10 -14.87 -18.21 0.08
CA ALA A 10 -14.23 -17.69 1.29
C ALA A 10 -12.76 -17.35 1.04
N CYS A 11 -12.31 -16.21 1.56
CA CYS A 11 -10.96 -15.74 1.37
C CYS A 11 -9.95 -16.61 2.12
N GLU A 12 -8.84 -16.94 1.46
CA GLU A 12 -7.74 -17.69 2.06
C GLU A 12 -7.02 -16.89 3.14
N SER A 13 -6.40 -17.62 4.08
CA SER A 13 -5.52 -17.01 5.08
C SER A 13 -4.30 -16.36 4.39
N GLY A 14 -3.93 -15.15 4.83
CA GLY A 14 -2.78 -14.43 4.27
C GLY A 14 -3.08 -13.54 3.05
N VAL A 15 -4.28 -13.59 2.49
CA VAL A 15 -4.72 -12.69 1.41
C VAL A 15 -4.81 -11.22 1.87
N GLU A 16 -4.97 -10.99 3.19
CA GLU A 16 -5.02 -9.65 3.76
C GLU A 16 -3.77 -8.81 3.46
N GLU A 17 -2.58 -9.42 3.52
CA GLU A 17 -1.32 -8.72 3.24
C GLU A 17 -1.19 -8.35 1.75
N GLU A 18 -1.58 -9.26 0.88
CA GLU A 18 -1.58 -9.02 -0.57
C GLU A 18 -2.60 -7.95 -0.95
N LEU A 19 -3.79 -8.01 -0.36
CA LEU A 19 -4.82 -7.00 -0.57
C LEU A 19 -4.37 -5.63 -0.06
N ALA A 20 -3.70 -5.56 1.09
CA ALA A 20 -3.12 -4.32 1.60
C ALA A 20 -2.06 -3.76 0.64
N ALA A 21 -1.18 -4.61 0.09
CA ALA A 21 -0.19 -4.21 -0.93
C ALA A 21 -0.86 -3.73 -2.23
N ALA A 22 -1.94 -4.39 -2.67
CA ALA A 22 -2.70 -3.97 -3.84
C ALA A 22 -3.37 -2.61 -3.63
N LEU A 23 -3.95 -2.35 -2.45
CA LEU A 23 -4.54 -1.06 -2.10
C LEU A 23 -3.48 0.06 -1.99
N GLU A 24 -2.30 -0.25 -1.46
CA GLU A 24 -1.16 0.67 -1.45
C GLU A 24 -0.75 1.02 -2.89
N LYS A 25 -0.63 0.02 -3.76
CA LYS A 25 -0.29 0.21 -5.18
C LYS A 25 -1.32 1.05 -5.91
N ARG A 26 -2.62 0.77 -5.71
CA ARG A 26 -3.71 1.59 -6.25
C ARG A 26 -3.54 3.05 -5.83
N THR A 27 -3.36 3.29 -4.54
CA THR A 27 -3.21 4.65 -3.99
C THR A 27 -1.97 5.35 -4.54
N GLU A 28 -0.87 4.63 -4.72
CA GLU A 28 0.35 5.14 -5.36
C GLU A 28 0.07 5.59 -6.79
N VAL A 29 -0.57 4.75 -7.60
CA VAL A 29 -0.86 5.04 -9.01
C VAL A 29 -1.75 6.28 -9.13
N ILE A 30 -2.85 6.34 -8.38
CA ILE A 30 -3.77 7.49 -8.37
C ILE A 30 -3.03 8.76 -7.91
N SER A 31 -2.25 8.68 -6.84
CA SER A 31 -1.47 9.81 -6.33
C SER A 31 -0.40 10.29 -7.30
N ARG A 32 0.25 9.38 -8.04
CA ARG A 32 1.22 9.74 -9.10
C ARG A 32 0.56 10.48 -10.26
N ALA A 33 -0.63 10.06 -10.65
CA ALA A 33 -1.41 10.73 -11.68
C ALA A 33 -1.88 12.12 -11.24
N SER A 34 -2.35 12.26 -9.99
CA SER A 34 -2.88 13.52 -9.45
C SER A 34 -1.78 14.54 -9.11
N PHE A 35 -0.61 14.08 -8.66
CA PHE A 35 0.48 14.95 -8.16
C PHE A 35 1.85 14.62 -8.78
N PRO A 36 2.02 14.71 -10.10
CA PRO A 36 3.24 14.27 -10.80
C PRO A 36 4.51 15.03 -10.36
N ASN A 37 4.38 16.33 -10.07
CA ASN A 37 5.53 17.15 -9.66
C ASN A 37 6.02 16.82 -8.24
N MET A 38 5.13 16.45 -7.34
CA MET A 38 5.48 16.00 -6.00
C MET A 38 6.23 14.67 -6.06
N TRP A 39 5.75 13.74 -6.88
CA TRP A 39 6.37 12.43 -7.04
C TRP A 39 7.74 12.50 -7.73
N LYS A 40 7.95 13.39 -8.71
CA LYS A 40 9.28 13.64 -9.28
C LYS A 40 10.31 14.02 -8.20
N LYS A 41 9.91 14.91 -7.26
CA LYS A 41 10.78 15.30 -6.13
C LYS A 41 11.01 14.15 -5.15
N THR A 42 9.96 13.39 -4.83
CA THR A 42 10.03 12.23 -3.94
C THR A 42 10.91 11.13 -4.53
N ASP A 43 10.78 10.83 -5.82
CA ASP A 43 11.60 9.83 -6.51
C ASP A 43 13.07 10.27 -6.61
N ALA A 44 13.33 11.58 -6.78
CA ALA A 44 14.69 12.11 -6.70
C ALA A 44 15.28 11.91 -5.30
N LEU A 45 14.55 12.29 -4.24
CA LEU A 45 14.97 12.08 -2.85
C LEU A 45 15.18 10.61 -2.53
N ASN A 46 14.30 9.72 -2.99
CA ASN A 46 14.43 8.28 -2.79
C ASN A 46 15.67 7.70 -3.50
N ARG A 47 16.01 8.20 -4.70
CA ARG A 47 17.26 7.82 -5.39
C ARG A 47 18.50 8.27 -4.62
N TYR A 48 18.51 9.48 -4.07
CA TYR A 48 19.60 9.92 -3.19
C TYR A 48 19.68 9.09 -1.91
N ALA A 49 18.55 8.82 -1.27
CA ALA A 49 18.47 7.99 -0.06
C ALA A 49 18.87 6.53 -0.32
N ALA A 50 18.55 5.97 -1.48
CA ALA A 50 18.94 4.61 -1.87
C ALA A 50 20.46 4.50 -2.07
N ARG A 51 21.12 5.50 -2.67
CA ARG A 51 22.58 5.54 -2.80
C ARG A 51 23.28 5.57 -1.44
N GLY A 52 22.69 6.21 -0.42
CA GLY A 52 23.22 6.21 0.96
C GLY A 52 22.84 4.97 1.78
N ARG A 53 21.90 4.15 1.31
CA ARG A 53 21.35 3.02 2.07
C ARG A 53 22.24 1.76 2.03
N THR A 54 23.08 1.62 1.03
CA THR A 54 23.91 0.42 0.83
C THR A 54 25.06 0.29 1.84
N GLN A 55 25.39 1.32 2.60
CA GLN A 55 26.54 1.26 3.49
C GLN A 55 26.26 1.32 5.01
N ASN A 56 25.10 1.77 5.52
CA ASN A 56 25.13 2.23 6.90
C ASN A 56 23.87 2.06 7.75
N GLY A 57 23.29 0.88 7.83
CA GLY A 57 22.31 0.60 8.89
C GLY A 57 22.94 0.68 10.29
N LEU A 58 24.21 0.27 10.43
CA LEU A 58 25.02 0.36 11.65
C LEU A 58 25.51 1.80 11.90
N PHE A 59 26.04 2.46 10.88
CA PHE A 59 26.53 3.84 10.99
C PHE A 59 25.42 4.81 11.43
N ARG A 60 24.22 4.65 10.90
CA ARG A 60 23.07 5.47 11.30
C ARG A 60 22.64 5.21 12.74
N LYS A 61 22.73 3.96 13.24
CA LYS A 61 22.49 3.64 14.65
C LYS A 61 23.56 4.29 15.53
N ILE A 62 24.83 4.16 15.15
CA ILE A 62 25.97 4.78 15.86
C ILE A 62 25.81 6.30 15.89
N LEU A 63 25.48 6.92 14.76
CA LEU A 63 25.28 8.36 14.68
C LEU A 63 24.10 8.83 15.56
N SER A 64 23.00 8.07 15.62
CA SER A 64 21.89 8.39 16.49
C SER A 64 22.27 8.32 17.97
N TRP A 65 23.07 7.34 18.37
CA TRP A 65 23.61 7.24 19.74
C TRP A 65 24.58 8.38 20.05
N ILE A 66 25.44 8.75 19.13
CA ILE A 66 26.36 9.89 19.28
C ILE A 66 25.55 11.19 19.47
N LEU A 67 24.49 11.41 18.68
CA LEU A 67 23.60 12.57 18.81
C LEU A 67 22.92 12.61 20.19
N ILE A 68 22.43 11.47 20.70
CA ILE A 68 21.81 11.40 22.03
C ILE A 68 22.83 11.71 23.11
N LEU A 69 24.02 11.11 23.05
CA LEU A 69 25.07 11.34 24.03
C LEU A 69 25.57 12.79 24.01
N ALA A 70 25.81 13.36 22.84
CA ALA A 70 26.19 14.77 22.70
C ALA A 70 25.08 15.71 23.21
N GLY A 71 23.82 15.38 22.92
CA GLY A 71 22.68 16.15 23.40
C GLY A 71 22.55 16.10 24.93
N LEU A 72 22.74 14.94 25.55
CA LEU A 72 22.78 14.78 27.01
C LEU A 72 23.95 15.55 27.63
N PHE A 73 25.14 15.48 27.04
CA PHE A 73 26.32 16.21 27.51
C PHE A 73 26.12 17.73 27.51
N LEU A 74 25.38 18.27 26.54
CA LEU A 74 25.02 19.69 26.48
C LEU A 74 23.86 20.05 27.38
N ALA A 75 22.89 19.15 27.55
CA ALA A 75 21.68 19.43 28.34
C ALA A 75 21.93 19.41 29.86
N ILE A 76 22.81 18.51 30.36
CA ILE A 76 23.08 18.35 31.80
C ILE A 76 23.61 19.65 32.43
N PRO A 77 24.69 20.28 31.92
CA PRO A 77 25.17 21.56 32.45
C PRO A 77 24.14 22.67 32.31
N GLY A 78 23.40 22.69 31.17
CA GLY A 78 22.35 23.69 30.92
C GLY A 78 21.17 23.59 31.88
N MET A 79 20.93 22.41 32.50
CA MET A 79 19.93 22.25 33.57
C MET A 79 20.41 22.72 34.91
N MET A 80 21.72 22.76 35.17
CA MET A 80 22.29 23.22 36.44
C MET A 80 22.32 24.76 36.55
N GLU A 81 22.59 25.43 35.40
CA GLU A 81 22.63 26.89 35.32
C GLU A 81 21.78 27.41 34.13
N PRO A 82 20.45 27.39 34.25
CA PRO A 82 19.55 27.67 33.12
C PRO A 82 19.54 29.13 32.67
N GLU A 83 20.02 30.08 33.51
CA GLU A 83 20.06 31.50 33.15
C GLU A 83 21.23 31.83 32.23
N GLU A 84 22.41 31.23 32.47
CA GLU A 84 23.62 31.47 31.68
C GLU A 84 23.74 30.52 30.48
N LEU A 85 23.26 29.28 30.61
CA LEU A 85 23.44 28.21 29.61
C LEU A 85 22.14 27.83 28.85
N ARG A 86 21.25 28.82 28.60
CA ARG A 86 20.01 28.60 27.83
C ARG A 86 20.25 28.03 26.44
N THR A 87 21.26 28.54 25.72
CA THR A 87 21.57 28.11 24.35
C THR A 87 22.07 26.65 24.30
N PRO A 88 23.05 26.20 25.13
CA PRO A 88 23.43 24.78 25.24
C PRO A 88 22.29 23.87 25.64
N LEU A 89 21.40 24.30 26.55
CA LEU A 89 20.24 23.51 26.97
C LEU A 89 19.27 23.23 25.80
N VAL A 90 18.90 24.26 25.05
CA VAL A 90 17.98 24.13 23.91
C VAL A 90 18.60 23.24 22.81
N LEU A 91 19.89 23.46 22.50
CA LEU A 91 20.63 22.63 21.54
C LEU A 91 20.74 21.17 22.00
N GLY A 92 20.98 20.92 23.27
CA GLY A 92 21.06 19.59 23.86
C GLY A 92 19.75 18.85 23.73
N ILE A 93 18.62 19.48 24.11
CA ILE A 93 17.28 18.92 23.94
C ILE A 93 16.99 18.61 22.48
N PHE A 94 17.33 19.53 21.58
CA PHE A 94 17.13 19.34 20.13
C PHE A 94 17.91 18.13 19.59
N PHE A 95 19.15 17.93 19.98
CA PHE A 95 19.95 16.76 19.55
C PHE A 95 19.43 15.46 20.14
N VAL A 96 18.97 15.44 21.38
CA VAL A 96 18.31 14.27 21.99
C VAL A 96 17.05 13.91 21.22
N LEU A 97 16.19 14.88 20.89
CA LEU A 97 14.97 14.66 20.12
C LEU A 97 15.26 14.15 18.73
N LEU A 98 16.25 14.71 18.00
CA LEU A 98 16.68 14.23 16.68
C LEU A 98 17.20 12.80 16.74
N GLY A 99 18.01 12.48 17.74
CA GLY A 99 18.55 11.14 17.96
C GLY A 99 17.43 10.12 18.22
N LEU A 100 16.48 10.46 19.09
CA LEU A 100 15.29 9.66 19.37
C LEU A 100 14.40 9.48 18.14
N LEU A 101 14.09 10.55 17.42
CA LEU A 101 13.31 10.48 16.18
C LEU A 101 14.01 9.60 15.13
N SER A 102 15.33 9.65 15.05
CA SER A 102 16.10 8.79 14.14
C SER A 102 16.04 7.30 14.51
N LEU A 103 15.97 6.98 15.82
CA LEU A 103 15.82 5.60 16.31
C LEU A 103 14.37 5.11 16.20
N LEU A 104 13.39 5.95 16.57
CA LEU A 104 11.97 5.61 16.56
C LEU A 104 11.35 5.67 15.16
N GLY A 105 11.92 6.42 14.23
CA GLY A 105 11.34 6.68 12.91
C GLY A 105 11.04 5.43 12.09
N ARG A 106 11.64 4.28 12.41
CA ARG A 106 11.25 2.97 11.84
C ARG A 106 9.97 2.40 12.45
N ARG A 107 9.60 2.80 13.68
CA ARG A 107 8.39 2.29 14.34
C ARG A 107 7.16 3.15 14.03
N LEU A 108 7.36 4.43 13.75
CA LEU A 108 6.27 5.38 13.49
C LEU A 108 5.76 5.38 12.05
N VAL A 109 6.57 4.97 11.07
CA VAL A 109 6.15 4.85 9.66
C VAL A 109 5.60 3.43 9.43
N ARG A 110 4.59 3.02 10.18
CA ARG A 110 3.71 1.91 9.81
C ARG A 110 2.61 2.42 8.87
N LYS A 111 2.98 2.80 7.65
CA LYS A 111 2.02 3.00 6.56
C LYS A 111 1.14 1.76 6.34
N ASP A 112 1.70 0.59 6.61
CA ASP A 112 1.03 -0.71 6.46
C ASP A 112 -0.24 -0.87 7.31
N ALA A 113 -0.33 -0.23 8.49
CA ALA A 113 -1.46 -0.44 9.39
C ALA A 113 -2.79 0.11 8.85
N SER A 114 -2.78 1.18 8.04
CA SER A 114 -4.01 1.74 7.46
C SER A 114 -4.53 0.88 6.31
N PHE A 115 -3.64 0.43 5.43
CA PHE A 115 -4.00 -0.44 4.31
C PHE A 115 -4.42 -1.83 4.80
N ARG A 116 -3.78 -2.39 5.83
CA ARG A 116 -4.23 -3.63 6.47
C ARG A 116 -5.63 -3.51 7.05
N ARG A 117 -5.95 -2.42 7.75
CA ARG A 117 -7.31 -2.18 8.26
C ARG A 117 -8.33 -2.06 7.13
N ALA A 118 -7.98 -1.38 6.04
CA ALA A 118 -8.84 -1.27 4.87
C ALA A 118 -9.04 -2.64 4.20
N ALA A 119 -7.97 -3.42 4.05
CA ALA A 119 -8.02 -4.78 3.52
C ALA A 119 -8.91 -5.69 4.39
N ALA A 120 -8.69 -5.70 5.71
CA ALA A 120 -9.51 -6.47 6.66
C ALA A 120 -10.99 -6.08 6.61
N LYS A 121 -11.30 -4.78 6.44
CA LYS A 121 -12.67 -4.30 6.28
C LYS A 121 -13.29 -4.80 4.98
N LEU A 122 -12.58 -4.73 3.85
CA LEU A 122 -13.06 -5.24 2.57
C LEU A 122 -13.29 -6.76 2.64
N LEU A 123 -12.35 -7.53 3.17
CA LEU A 123 -12.50 -8.97 3.33
C LEU A 123 -13.68 -9.34 4.22
N LYS A 124 -13.92 -8.59 5.30
CA LYS A 124 -15.09 -8.80 6.16
C LYS A 124 -16.41 -8.52 5.44
N THR A 125 -16.43 -7.54 4.55
CA THR A 125 -17.61 -7.25 3.73
C THR A 125 -17.82 -8.34 2.69
N THR A 126 -16.75 -8.90 2.13
CA THR A 126 -16.81 -9.96 1.11
C THR A 126 -17.13 -11.33 1.74
N SER A 127 -16.72 -11.60 2.99
CA SER A 127 -17.03 -12.89 3.66
C SER A 127 -18.52 -13.10 3.94
N GLY A 128 -19.33 -12.04 3.90
CA GLY A 128 -20.79 -12.15 3.97
C GLY A 128 -21.45 -12.62 2.66
N LEU A 129 -20.70 -12.65 1.56
CA LEU A 129 -21.19 -13.07 0.24
C LEU A 129 -21.21 -14.59 0.04
N ASP A 130 -20.56 -15.36 0.92
CA ASP A 130 -20.56 -16.83 0.86
C ASP A 130 -21.96 -17.46 1.00
N ALA A 131 -22.91 -16.70 1.54
CA ALA A 131 -24.32 -17.15 1.69
C ALA A 131 -25.17 -16.87 0.44
N VAL A 132 -24.66 -16.09 -0.51
CA VAL A 132 -25.37 -15.70 -1.73
C VAL A 132 -24.54 -16.20 -2.92
N SER A 133 -25.13 -16.94 -3.84
CA SER A 133 -24.47 -17.36 -5.06
C SER A 133 -24.21 -16.13 -5.95
N VAL A 134 -23.04 -15.52 -5.76
CA VAL A 134 -22.57 -14.41 -6.58
C VAL A 134 -21.69 -14.97 -7.67
N GLN A 135 -21.89 -14.54 -8.91
CA GLN A 135 -20.98 -14.79 -10.01
C GLN A 135 -20.51 -13.46 -10.59
N VAL A 136 -19.23 -13.38 -10.90
CA VAL A 136 -18.64 -12.23 -11.62
C VAL A 136 -18.19 -12.72 -12.98
N VAL A 137 -18.83 -12.19 -14.01
CA VAL A 137 -18.64 -12.61 -15.40
C VAL A 137 -18.03 -11.48 -16.19
N PHE A 138 -16.90 -11.75 -16.84
CA PHE A 138 -16.27 -10.83 -17.79
C PHE A 138 -16.54 -11.33 -19.20
N ASN A 139 -17.06 -10.46 -20.05
CA ASN A 139 -17.37 -10.71 -21.45
C ASN A 139 -16.80 -9.58 -22.32
N ASP A 140 -17.19 -9.50 -23.59
CA ASP A 140 -16.72 -8.47 -24.51
C ASP A 140 -17.23 -7.06 -24.17
N GLU A 141 -18.34 -6.93 -23.42
CA GLU A 141 -18.99 -5.66 -23.07
C GLU A 141 -18.50 -5.07 -21.76
N GLY A 142 -18.14 -5.91 -20.78
CA GLY A 142 -17.73 -5.46 -19.45
C GLY A 142 -17.71 -6.58 -18.42
N MET A 143 -17.81 -6.18 -17.15
CA MET A 143 -17.96 -7.04 -15.99
C MET A 143 -19.43 -7.04 -15.56
N SER A 144 -20.03 -8.20 -15.39
CA SER A 144 -21.37 -8.37 -14.83
C SER A 144 -21.28 -9.09 -13.50
N ILE A 145 -21.83 -8.49 -12.46
CA ILE A 145 -21.98 -9.11 -11.13
C ILE A 145 -23.41 -9.63 -11.05
N ILE A 146 -23.54 -10.92 -10.99
CA ILE A 146 -24.83 -11.62 -11.00
C ILE A 146 -25.06 -12.19 -9.60
N THR A 147 -26.14 -11.77 -8.97
CA THR A 147 -26.66 -12.32 -7.71
C THR A 147 -27.98 -13.05 -7.98
N GLN A 148 -28.56 -13.71 -6.98
CA GLN A 148 -29.85 -14.41 -7.15
C GLN A 148 -31.00 -13.46 -7.54
N ASP A 149 -30.91 -12.20 -7.05
CA ASP A 149 -32.03 -11.25 -7.16
C ASP A 149 -31.72 -10.08 -8.10
N ASP A 150 -30.47 -9.86 -8.49
CA ASP A 150 -30.04 -8.69 -9.26
C ASP A 150 -28.82 -8.98 -10.14
N ALA A 151 -28.67 -8.20 -11.21
CA ALA A 151 -27.51 -8.23 -12.08
C ALA A 151 -27.03 -6.79 -12.34
N CYS A 152 -25.81 -6.48 -11.92
CA CYS A 152 -25.16 -5.20 -12.17
C CYS A 152 -24.09 -5.37 -13.24
N SER A 153 -24.11 -4.52 -14.26
CA SER A 153 -23.09 -4.52 -15.32
C SER A 153 -22.25 -3.25 -15.25
N VAL A 154 -20.94 -3.42 -15.34
CA VAL A 154 -19.94 -2.35 -15.34
C VAL A 154 -19.18 -2.41 -16.65
N PRO A 155 -19.35 -1.45 -17.57
CA PRO A 155 -18.62 -1.42 -18.83
C PRO A 155 -17.12 -1.16 -18.61
N TYR A 156 -16.28 -1.60 -19.53
CA TYR A 156 -14.82 -1.39 -19.42
C TYR A 156 -14.42 0.08 -19.37
N ALA A 157 -15.23 0.98 -19.95
CA ALA A 157 -15.00 2.42 -19.92
C ALA A 157 -15.04 3.01 -18.50
N ASP A 158 -15.80 2.42 -17.59
CA ASP A 158 -15.95 2.86 -16.20
C ASP A 158 -14.95 2.19 -15.26
N MET A 159 -14.12 1.27 -15.79
CA MET A 159 -13.06 0.63 -15.04
C MET A 159 -11.80 1.47 -15.05
N GLU A 160 -11.22 1.72 -13.87
CA GLU A 160 -10.04 2.56 -13.70
C GLU A 160 -8.74 1.77 -13.90
N MET A 161 -8.60 0.67 -13.17
CA MET A 161 -7.39 -0.16 -13.20
C MET A 161 -7.61 -1.55 -12.60
N LEU A 162 -6.71 -2.46 -12.98
CA LEU A 162 -6.52 -3.76 -12.35
C LEU A 162 -5.18 -3.79 -11.61
N VAL A 163 -5.17 -4.19 -10.35
CA VAL A 163 -3.95 -4.55 -9.63
C VAL A 163 -3.91 -6.05 -9.44
N GLU A 164 -2.94 -6.69 -10.07
CA GLU A 164 -2.70 -8.13 -9.99
C GLU A 164 -1.69 -8.44 -8.89
N THR A 165 -2.03 -9.39 -8.02
CA THR A 165 -1.13 -9.98 -7.02
C THR A 165 -0.95 -11.47 -7.32
N PRO A 166 -0.08 -12.20 -6.60
CA PRO A 166 0.06 -13.65 -6.80
C PRO A 166 -1.25 -14.42 -6.68
N ARG A 167 -2.14 -14.08 -5.75
CA ARG A 167 -3.36 -14.84 -5.46
C ARG A 167 -4.68 -14.13 -5.77
N LEU A 168 -4.65 -12.81 -6.00
CA LEU A 168 -5.89 -12.06 -6.24
C LEU A 168 -5.75 -10.97 -7.31
N TYR A 169 -6.90 -10.54 -7.77
CA TYR A 169 -7.09 -9.36 -8.60
C TYR A 169 -7.89 -8.31 -7.82
N LEU A 170 -7.41 -7.07 -7.80
CA LEU A 170 -8.13 -5.92 -7.30
C LEU A 170 -8.54 -5.05 -8.48
N LEU A 171 -9.80 -5.08 -8.84
CA LEU A 171 -10.38 -4.25 -9.88
C LEU A 171 -11.01 -3.01 -9.25
N THR A 172 -10.80 -1.85 -9.87
CA THR A 172 -11.41 -0.59 -9.41
C THR A 172 -12.27 0.01 -10.49
N HIS A 173 -13.47 0.42 -10.09
CA HIS A 173 -14.47 1.09 -10.93
C HIS A 173 -15.28 2.06 -10.07
N ASP A 174 -15.59 3.25 -10.56
CA ASP A 174 -16.35 4.28 -9.85
C ASP A 174 -15.92 4.54 -8.39
N GLY A 175 -14.61 4.49 -8.14
CA GLY A 175 -14.06 4.62 -6.79
C GLY A 175 -14.26 3.40 -5.89
N GLN A 176 -15.02 2.40 -6.32
CA GLN A 176 -15.20 1.13 -5.63
C GLN A 176 -14.07 0.14 -5.94
N ALA A 177 -13.96 -0.91 -5.13
CA ALA A 177 -12.94 -1.94 -5.31
C ALA A 177 -13.61 -3.33 -5.23
N THR A 178 -13.46 -4.10 -6.31
CA THR A 178 -13.89 -5.50 -6.38
C THR A 178 -12.66 -6.40 -6.22
N VAL A 179 -12.71 -7.31 -5.27
CA VAL A 179 -11.65 -8.27 -4.97
C VAL A 179 -12.04 -9.63 -5.52
N LEU A 180 -11.20 -10.20 -6.39
CA LEU A 180 -11.41 -11.51 -7.00
C LEU A 180 -10.20 -12.40 -6.70
N GLN A 181 -10.41 -13.59 -6.18
CA GLN A 181 -9.34 -14.56 -5.96
C GLN A 181 -9.07 -15.35 -7.25
N LYS A 182 -7.80 -15.58 -7.58
CA LYS A 182 -7.42 -16.33 -8.79
C LYS A 182 -7.95 -17.77 -8.77
N LYS A 183 -8.05 -18.38 -7.59
CA LYS A 183 -8.61 -19.72 -7.43
C LYS A 183 -10.08 -19.85 -7.79
N ASP A 184 -10.83 -18.74 -7.72
CA ASP A 184 -12.27 -18.69 -8.00
C ASP A 184 -12.56 -18.55 -9.49
N LEU A 185 -11.52 -18.38 -10.32
CA LEU A 185 -11.64 -18.28 -11.77
C LEU A 185 -11.87 -19.65 -12.39
N THR A 186 -12.90 -19.75 -13.19
CA THR A 186 -13.13 -20.91 -14.04
C THR A 186 -12.35 -20.76 -15.34
N GLY A 187 -11.20 -21.45 -15.47
CA GLY A 187 -10.30 -21.37 -16.62
C GLY A 187 -8.87 -20.99 -16.25
N GLU A 188 -8.05 -20.65 -17.25
CA GLU A 188 -6.63 -20.30 -17.06
C GLU A 188 -6.50 -18.84 -16.60
N ALA A 189 -5.90 -18.62 -15.42
CA ALA A 189 -5.69 -17.31 -14.85
C ALA A 189 -4.72 -16.43 -15.66
N GLU A 190 -3.80 -17.04 -16.41
CA GLU A 190 -2.79 -16.33 -17.20
C GLU A 190 -3.40 -15.52 -18.35
N GLY A 191 -4.48 -16.00 -18.96
CA GLY A 191 -5.19 -15.29 -20.03
C GLY A 191 -5.96 -14.06 -19.56
N PHE A 192 -6.41 -14.02 -18.31
CA PHE A 192 -7.31 -12.98 -17.83
C PHE A 192 -6.68 -11.58 -17.83
N SER A 193 -5.44 -11.42 -17.36
CA SER A 193 -4.75 -10.12 -17.39
C SER A 193 -4.52 -9.63 -18.81
N ALA A 194 -4.18 -10.53 -19.74
CA ALA A 194 -4.01 -10.21 -21.16
C ALA A 194 -5.34 -9.80 -21.80
N PHE A 195 -6.42 -10.51 -21.47
CA PHE A 195 -7.78 -10.21 -21.91
C PHE A 195 -8.22 -8.79 -21.49
N LEU A 196 -7.96 -8.39 -20.24
CA LEU A 196 -8.28 -7.04 -19.77
C LEU A 196 -7.38 -5.97 -20.35
N THR A 197 -6.09 -6.27 -20.54
CA THR A 197 -5.15 -5.33 -21.19
C THR A 197 -5.55 -5.06 -22.64
N ALA A 198 -6.04 -6.06 -23.36
CA ALA A 198 -6.53 -5.89 -24.72
C ALA A 198 -7.75 -4.95 -24.83
N ARG A 199 -8.47 -4.75 -23.70
CA ARG A 199 -9.62 -3.82 -23.58
C ARG A 199 -9.23 -2.46 -22.98
N ALA A 200 -7.96 -2.09 -23.11
CA ALA A 200 -7.37 -0.81 -22.67
C ALA A 200 -7.41 -0.59 -21.13
N LEU A 201 -7.62 -1.63 -20.33
CA LEU A 201 -7.52 -1.51 -18.88
C LEU A 201 -6.04 -1.48 -18.43
N SER A 202 -5.69 -0.52 -17.60
CA SER A 202 -4.35 -0.43 -17.02
C SER A 202 -4.12 -1.54 -15.98
N VAL A 203 -3.19 -2.45 -16.27
CA VAL A 203 -2.84 -3.57 -15.38
C VAL A 203 -1.54 -3.26 -14.64
N TYR A 204 -1.57 -3.33 -13.33
CA TYR A 204 -0.43 -3.14 -12.44
C TYR A 204 -0.17 -4.44 -11.68
N ARG A 205 1.10 -4.84 -11.58
CA ARG A 205 1.51 -6.04 -10.82
C ARG A 205 2.19 -5.64 -9.53
N THR A 206 1.89 -6.37 -8.46
CA THR A 206 2.66 -6.30 -7.21
C THR A 206 3.56 -7.53 -7.14
N GLU A 207 4.87 -7.31 -6.93
CA GLU A 207 5.82 -8.39 -6.70
C GLU A 207 5.71 -8.87 -5.24
N GLU A 208 5.90 -10.17 -5.02
CA GLU A 208 6.10 -10.72 -3.68
C GLU A 208 7.33 -10.07 -3.03
N LYS A 209 7.16 -9.55 -1.82
CA LYS A 209 8.26 -9.03 -0.98
C LYS A 209 8.80 -10.11 -0.07
#